data_21d41fb3340921e3b8396b77e6587ed7
#
_entry.id   21d41fb3340921e3b8396b77e6587ed7
#
_cell.length_a   1.000
_cell.length_b   1.000
_cell.length_c   1.000
_cell.angle_alpha   90.00
_cell.angle_beta   90.00
_cell.angle_gamma   90.00
#
_symmetry.space_group_name_H-M   'P 1'
#
loop_
_entity.id
_entity.type
_entity.pdbx_description
1 polymer ?
#
loop_
_entity_poly.entity_id
_entity_poly.type
_entity_poly.pdbx_seq_one_letter_code
_entity_poly.pdbx_strand_id
1 'polypeptide(L)'
;MIDLIERGEVHLKEIKTLVLDEADEMLSMGFKQDLNRILKYTSGHRNTWLFSATMPEEIQRIIKTYMDSNAPRVEINRNATVNANISHQFVKTTIKDKANTIIRFLESRQNSRGIIFCRTKAGTQNLNKLLQEEGFSIGALEGDMQQKERDKVMRAFKNESLQYLISTDVSARGIDVRDLAFVIHHQLPDQLDYYTHRSGRTARAGKKGISIALILSNELQRVHEIEKDLNIKFTETNF
;
A
#
# COMPACT_ATOMS: atom_id res chain seq x y z
N MET A 1 11.97 -4.93 -15.52
CA MET A 1 12.64 -3.84 -16.24
C MET A 1 14.06 -4.21 -16.64
N ILE A 2 14.98 -4.51 -15.70
CA ILE A 2 16.39 -4.85 -16.02
C ILE A 2 16.49 -5.99 -17.01
N ASP A 3 15.79 -7.10 -16.79
CA ASP A 3 15.74 -8.25 -17.71
C ASP A 3 15.31 -7.84 -19.15
N LEU A 4 14.35 -6.95 -19.29
CA LEU A 4 13.92 -6.44 -20.60
C LEU A 4 14.98 -5.56 -21.27
N ILE A 5 15.71 -4.76 -20.48
CA ILE A 5 16.82 -3.95 -20.99
C ILE A 5 17.96 -4.85 -21.46
N GLU A 6 18.31 -5.88 -20.68
CA GLU A 6 19.38 -6.83 -21.01
C GLU A 6 19.09 -7.69 -22.22
N ARG A 7 17.82 -8.00 -22.46
CA ARG A 7 17.38 -8.68 -23.70
C ARG A 7 17.29 -7.74 -24.90
N GLY A 8 17.49 -6.44 -24.71
CA GLY A 8 17.34 -5.46 -25.79
C GLY A 8 15.90 -5.13 -26.19
N GLU A 9 14.91 -5.58 -25.40
CA GLU A 9 13.49 -5.32 -25.66
C GLU A 9 13.08 -3.89 -25.28
N VAL A 10 13.85 -3.25 -24.36
CA VAL A 10 13.60 -1.88 -23.92
C VAL A 10 14.87 -1.07 -23.99
N HIS A 11 14.80 0.06 -24.70
CA HIS A 11 15.89 1.03 -24.84
C HIS A 11 15.56 2.31 -24.07
N LEU A 12 16.40 2.69 -23.09
CA LEU A 12 16.16 3.87 -22.24
C LEU A 12 17.02 5.08 -22.62
N LYS A 13 17.86 4.98 -23.65
CA LYS A 13 18.78 6.07 -24.06
C LYS A 13 18.07 7.31 -24.59
N GLU A 14 16.87 7.14 -25.15
CA GLU A 14 16.11 8.21 -25.80
C GLU A 14 14.98 8.79 -24.93
N ILE A 15 14.85 8.31 -23.68
CA ILE A 15 13.82 8.86 -22.79
C ILE A 15 14.14 10.32 -22.48
N LYS A 16 13.11 11.17 -22.56
CA LYS A 16 13.21 12.60 -22.24
C LYS A 16 12.80 12.91 -20.82
N THR A 17 12.04 12.03 -20.21
CA THR A 17 11.53 12.20 -18.84
C THR A 17 11.61 10.88 -18.08
N LEU A 18 12.20 10.95 -16.92
CA LEU A 18 12.25 9.85 -15.93
C LEU A 18 11.46 10.27 -14.70
N VAL A 19 10.55 9.41 -14.24
CA VAL A 19 9.79 9.61 -13.01
C VAL A 19 10.14 8.49 -12.04
N LEU A 20 10.63 8.85 -10.86
CA LEU A 20 10.86 7.95 -9.73
C LEU A 20 9.77 8.24 -8.71
N ASP A 21 8.80 7.34 -8.61
CA ASP A 21 7.69 7.44 -7.66
C ASP A 21 7.88 6.47 -6.50
N GLU A 22 7.48 6.86 -5.28
CA GLU A 22 7.72 6.09 -4.05
C GLU A 22 9.21 5.68 -3.91
N ALA A 23 10.14 6.63 -4.16
CA ALA A 23 11.56 6.35 -4.28
C ALA A 23 12.17 5.80 -2.97
N ASP A 24 11.74 6.28 -1.82
CA ASP A 24 12.13 5.76 -0.49
C ASP A 24 11.71 4.31 -0.30
N GLU A 25 10.52 3.95 -0.79
CA GLU A 25 10.02 2.59 -0.74
C GLU A 25 10.85 1.63 -1.62
N MET A 26 11.25 2.05 -2.81
CA MET A 26 12.15 1.24 -3.65
C MET A 26 13.47 0.94 -2.93
N LEU A 27 14.00 1.88 -2.16
CA LEU A 27 15.22 1.69 -1.39
C LEU A 27 15.00 0.78 -0.18
N SER A 28 13.88 0.94 0.55
CA SER A 28 13.54 0.09 1.69
C SER A 28 13.38 -1.38 1.30
N MET A 29 12.96 -1.64 0.05
CA MET A 29 12.86 -2.97 -0.53
C MET A 29 14.20 -3.56 -1.01
N GLY A 30 15.30 -2.83 -0.88
CA GLY A 30 16.62 -3.27 -1.33
C GLY A 30 16.91 -3.07 -2.82
N PHE A 31 16.03 -2.40 -3.57
CA PHE A 31 16.22 -2.14 -5.02
C PHE A 31 17.26 -1.06 -5.34
N LYS A 32 18.09 -0.68 -4.38
CA LYS A 32 19.14 0.34 -4.56
C LYS A 32 20.06 0.04 -5.75
N GLN A 33 20.53 -1.21 -5.84
CA GLN A 33 21.41 -1.64 -6.93
C GLN A 33 20.70 -1.63 -8.28
N ASP A 34 19.48 -2.15 -8.31
CA ASP A 34 18.66 -2.21 -9.51
C ASP A 34 18.29 -0.81 -10.01
N LEU A 35 17.92 0.08 -9.10
CA LEU A 35 17.63 1.47 -9.41
C LEU A 35 18.84 2.17 -10.02
N ASN A 36 20.01 2.07 -9.39
CA ASN A 36 21.25 2.65 -9.93
C ASN A 36 21.62 2.05 -11.30
N ARG A 37 21.35 0.76 -11.50
CA ARG A 37 21.60 0.08 -12.76
C ARG A 37 20.67 0.60 -13.86
N ILE A 38 19.38 0.75 -13.59
CA ILE A 38 18.41 1.34 -14.53
C ILE A 38 18.80 2.79 -14.87
N LEU A 39 19.16 3.59 -13.87
CA LEU A 39 19.55 4.99 -14.06
C LEU A 39 20.77 5.14 -15.00
N LYS A 40 21.73 4.19 -14.97
CA LYS A 40 22.87 4.15 -15.87
C LYS A 40 22.51 3.88 -17.33
N TYR A 41 21.41 3.19 -17.60
CA TYR A 41 20.93 2.93 -18.96
C TYR A 41 20.18 4.13 -19.56
N THR A 42 19.84 5.13 -18.76
CA THR A 42 19.14 6.32 -19.21
C THR A 42 20.12 7.39 -19.70
N SER A 43 19.68 8.25 -20.64
CA SER A 43 20.46 9.40 -21.09
C SER A 43 20.71 10.39 -19.95
N GLY A 44 21.88 11.07 -19.97
CA GLY A 44 22.17 12.23 -19.10
C GLY A 44 21.32 13.47 -19.42
N HIS A 45 20.82 13.57 -20.64
CA HIS A 45 19.97 14.68 -21.10
C HIS A 45 18.48 14.33 -20.97
N ARG A 46 17.97 14.30 -19.73
CA ARG A 46 16.56 14.03 -19.44
C ARG A 46 16.08 14.88 -18.27
N ASN A 47 14.79 15.14 -18.23
CA ASN A 47 14.14 15.65 -17.02
C ASN A 47 13.91 14.50 -16.04
N THR A 48 14.30 14.69 -14.78
CA THR A 48 14.08 13.68 -13.72
C THR A 48 13.14 14.26 -12.68
N TRP A 49 12.06 13.54 -12.40
CA TRP A 49 11.10 13.83 -11.34
C TRP A 49 11.23 12.74 -10.28
N LEU A 50 11.33 13.15 -9.03
CA LEU A 50 11.41 12.24 -7.89
C LEU A 50 10.30 12.58 -6.89
N PHE A 51 9.48 11.58 -6.60
CA PHE A 51 8.46 11.64 -5.57
C PHE A 51 8.82 10.66 -4.45
N SER A 52 8.81 11.15 -3.20
CA SER A 52 9.19 10.36 -2.03
C SER A 52 8.49 10.92 -0.80
N ALA A 53 7.99 10.05 0.07
CA ALA A 53 7.39 10.46 1.33
C ALA A 53 8.46 10.86 2.35
N THR A 54 9.64 10.23 2.29
CA THR A 54 10.77 10.49 3.17
C THR A 54 12.03 10.81 2.37
N MET A 55 13.01 11.44 3.00
CA MET A 55 14.28 11.84 2.38
C MET A 55 15.50 11.25 3.11
N PRO A 56 15.65 9.91 3.17
CA PRO A 56 16.84 9.29 3.73
C PRO A 56 18.10 9.65 2.92
N GLU A 57 19.28 9.41 3.48
CA GLU A 57 20.55 9.74 2.84
C GLU A 57 20.70 9.14 1.43
N GLU A 58 20.19 7.93 1.23
CA GLU A 58 20.24 7.27 -0.07
C GLU A 58 19.45 8.02 -1.15
N ILE A 59 18.29 8.56 -0.81
CA ILE A 59 17.50 9.41 -1.73
C ILE A 59 18.25 10.69 -2.03
N GLN A 60 18.86 11.33 -1.01
CA GLN A 60 19.66 12.53 -1.21
C GLN A 60 20.86 12.27 -2.14
N ARG A 61 21.49 11.09 -2.04
CA ARG A 61 22.57 10.67 -2.96
C ARG A 61 22.07 10.50 -4.39
N ILE A 62 20.88 9.90 -4.58
CA ILE A 62 20.27 9.75 -5.90
C ILE A 62 19.98 11.13 -6.51
N ILE A 63 19.38 12.04 -5.74
CA ILE A 63 19.13 13.42 -6.17
C ILE A 63 20.42 14.08 -6.63
N LYS A 64 21.46 14.06 -5.79
CA LYS A 64 22.76 14.67 -6.07
C LYS A 64 23.47 14.09 -7.31
N THR A 65 23.25 12.80 -7.58
CA THR A 65 23.95 12.10 -8.67
C THR A 65 23.23 12.17 -10.00
N TYR A 66 21.90 12.18 -9.99
CA TYR A 66 21.09 11.96 -11.20
C TYR A 66 20.10 13.09 -11.52
N MET A 67 19.98 14.10 -10.66
CA MET A 67 19.12 15.26 -10.90
C MET A 67 19.96 16.54 -11.06
N ASP A 68 19.35 17.55 -11.67
CA ASP A 68 19.95 18.88 -11.77
C ASP A 68 20.10 19.50 -10.37
N SER A 69 21.22 20.16 -10.10
CA SER A 69 21.48 20.84 -8.82
C SER A 69 20.49 21.97 -8.53
N ASN A 70 19.89 22.54 -9.59
CA ASN A 70 18.89 23.61 -9.51
C ASN A 70 17.45 23.07 -9.58
N ALA A 71 17.25 21.74 -9.53
CA ALA A 71 15.91 21.16 -9.56
C ALA A 71 15.05 21.71 -8.41
N PRO A 72 13.85 22.26 -8.70
CA PRO A 72 13.00 22.81 -7.65
C PRO A 72 12.54 21.70 -6.73
N ARG A 73 12.60 21.98 -5.41
CA ARG A 73 12.07 21.10 -4.37
C ARG A 73 10.72 21.64 -3.89
N VAL A 74 9.70 20.82 -4.00
CA VAL A 74 8.37 21.10 -3.46
C VAL A 74 8.12 20.20 -2.28
N GLU A 75 7.90 20.76 -1.11
CA GLU A 75 7.57 20.04 0.12
C GLU A 75 6.12 20.31 0.50
N ILE A 76 5.32 19.26 0.63
CA ILE A 76 3.98 19.35 1.19
C ILE A 76 4.09 19.12 2.70
N ASN A 77 3.57 20.06 3.48
CA ASN A 77 3.68 20.04 4.94
C ASN A 77 3.25 18.71 5.54
N ARG A 78 4.14 18.09 6.34
CA ARG A 78 3.95 16.81 7.03
C ARG A 78 2.77 16.80 8.02
N ASN A 79 2.26 17.96 8.44
CA ASN A 79 1.15 18.07 9.40
C ASN A 79 -0.22 17.61 8.85
N ALA A 80 -0.30 17.27 7.56
CA ALA A 80 -1.51 16.76 6.91
C ALA A 80 -1.35 15.30 6.46
N THR A 81 -0.63 14.48 7.21
CA THR A 81 -0.19 13.14 6.78
C THR A 81 -1.34 12.14 6.63
N VAL A 82 -2.45 12.35 7.32
CA VAL A 82 -3.61 11.45 7.25
C VAL A 82 -4.84 12.24 6.82
N ASN A 83 -5.57 11.71 5.84
CA ASN A 83 -6.76 12.34 5.30
C ASN A 83 -7.85 12.43 6.40
N ALA A 84 -8.29 13.65 6.72
CA ALA A 84 -9.32 13.93 7.74
C ALA A 84 -10.67 13.24 7.48
N ASN A 85 -10.92 12.78 6.24
CA ASN A 85 -12.14 12.04 5.89
C ASN A 85 -12.06 10.54 6.23
N ILE A 86 -10.96 10.06 6.80
CA ILE A 86 -10.83 8.67 7.26
C ILE A 86 -11.30 8.57 8.70
N SER A 87 -12.29 7.71 8.95
CA SER A 87 -12.67 7.27 10.30
C SER A 87 -11.73 6.13 10.71
N HIS A 88 -10.87 6.37 11.70
CA HIS A 88 -9.95 5.37 12.23
C HIS A 88 -10.64 4.60 13.35
N GLN A 89 -10.71 3.29 13.21
CA GLN A 89 -11.41 2.42 14.15
C GLN A 89 -10.54 1.23 14.54
N PHE A 90 -10.81 0.64 15.68
CA PHE A 90 -10.25 -0.67 16.05
C PHE A 90 -11.30 -1.56 16.70
N VAL A 91 -11.09 -2.88 16.55
CA VAL A 91 -11.83 -3.93 17.24
C VAL A 91 -10.86 -4.74 18.07
N LYS A 92 -11.14 -4.91 19.36
CA LYS A 92 -10.44 -5.88 20.19
C LYS A 92 -10.95 -7.28 19.88
N THR A 93 -10.04 -8.18 19.54
CA THR A 93 -10.39 -9.54 19.16
C THR A 93 -9.31 -10.51 19.62
N THR A 94 -9.54 -11.80 19.42
CA THR A 94 -8.52 -12.84 19.63
C THR A 94 -8.01 -13.36 18.29
N ILE A 95 -6.86 -14.03 18.30
CA ILE A 95 -6.30 -14.63 17.07
C ILE A 95 -7.33 -15.55 16.38
N LYS A 96 -8.09 -16.31 17.18
CA LYS A 96 -9.11 -17.26 16.67
C LYS A 96 -10.34 -16.55 16.09
N ASP A 97 -10.69 -15.39 16.63
CA ASP A 97 -11.89 -14.67 16.23
C ASP A 97 -11.68 -13.62 15.15
N LYS A 98 -10.44 -13.32 14.74
CA LYS A 98 -10.17 -12.32 13.70
C LYS A 98 -10.95 -12.57 12.42
N ALA A 99 -10.99 -13.82 11.96
CA ALA A 99 -11.71 -14.19 10.76
C ALA A 99 -13.22 -13.96 10.91
N ASN A 100 -13.82 -14.41 12.01
CA ASN A 100 -15.25 -14.20 12.30
C ASN A 100 -15.58 -12.70 12.43
N THR A 101 -14.69 -11.90 12.98
CA THR A 101 -14.86 -10.44 13.06
C THR A 101 -14.88 -9.81 11.67
N ILE A 102 -14.00 -10.27 10.77
CA ILE A 102 -14.01 -9.82 9.37
C ILE A 102 -15.31 -10.23 8.68
N ILE A 103 -15.76 -11.47 8.82
CA ILE A 103 -16.99 -11.97 8.24
C ILE A 103 -18.15 -11.06 8.63
N ARG A 104 -18.39 -10.85 9.94
CA ARG A 104 -19.46 -9.96 10.43
C ARG A 104 -19.35 -8.54 9.88
N PHE A 105 -18.14 -8.00 9.80
CA PHE A 105 -17.93 -6.68 9.20
C PHE A 105 -18.33 -6.66 7.72
N LEU A 106 -17.89 -7.64 6.93
CA LEU A 106 -18.20 -7.71 5.49
C LEU A 106 -19.70 -7.93 5.24
N GLU A 107 -20.36 -8.74 6.05
CA GLU A 107 -21.83 -8.93 6.02
C GLU A 107 -22.58 -7.62 6.25
N SER A 108 -22.10 -6.79 7.19
CA SER A 108 -22.68 -5.47 7.46
C SER A 108 -22.43 -4.46 6.33
N ARG A 109 -21.57 -4.77 5.35
CA ARG A 109 -21.10 -3.88 4.28
C ARG A 109 -21.20 -4.49 2.88
N GLN A 110 -22.22 -5.32 2.62
CA GLN A 110 -22.40 -6.11 1.40
C GLN A 110 -22.27 -5.33 0.08
N ASN A 111 -22.63 -4.04 0.07
CA ASN A 111 -22.55 -3.19 -1.13
C ASN A 111 -21.30 -2.30 -1.17
N SER A 112 -20.31 -2.59 -0.34
CA SER A 112 -19.11 -1.77 -0.23
C SER A 112 -17.88 -2.53 -0.73
N ARG A 113 -16.95 -1.83 -1.36
CA ARG A 113 -15.67 -2.38 -1.79
C ARG A 113 -14.59 -2.06 -0.76
N GLY A 114 -13.69 -3.02 -0.52
CA GLY A 114 -12.63 -2.83 0.46
C GLY A 114 -11.39 -3.66 0.22
N ILE A 115 -10.35 -3.36 1.00
CA ILE A 115 -9.10 -4.12 1.01
C ILE A 115 -8.76 -4.54 2.44
N ILE A 116 -8.23 -5.75 2.57
CA ILE A 116 -7.76 -6.34 3.83
C ILE A 116 -6.25 -6.52 3.73
N PHE A 117 -5.53 -5.91 4.63
CA PHE A 117 -4.07 -6.05 4.70
C PHE A 117 -3.66 -7.12 5.69
N CYS A 118 -2.95 -8.14 5.21
CA CYS A 118 -2.32 -9.18 6.03
C CYS A 118 -0.80 -8.99 6.04
N ARG A 119 -0.16 -9.38 7.14
CA ARG A 119 1.30 -9.26 7.30
C ARG A 119 2.06 -10.30 6.46
N THR A 120 1.50 -11.50 6.28
CA THR A 120 2.19 -12.63 5.63
C THR A 120 1.44 -13.17 4.43
N LYS A 121 2.19 -13.77 3.49
CA LYS A 121 1.65 -14.49 2.32
C LYS A 121 0.70 -15.61 2.76
N ALA A 122 1.14 -16.46 3.69
CA ALA A 122 0.32 -17.56 4.21
C ALA A 122 -0.98 -17.06 4.86
N GLY A 123 -0.91 -15.97 5.64
CA GLY A 123 -2.10 -15.33 6.22
C GLY A 123 -3.06 -14.81 5.15
N THR A 124 -2.53 -14.23 4.07
CA THR A 124 -3.33 -13.77 2.92
C THR A 124 -4.05 -14.92 2.23
N GLN A 125 -3.34 -16.02 1.95
CA GLN A 125 -3.91 -17.21 1.29
C GLN A 125 -4.96 -17.91 2.15
N ASN A 126 -4.66 -18.12 3.45
CA ASN A 126 -5.59 -18.77 4.39
C ASN A 126 -6.87 -17.97 4.57
N LEU A 127 -6.76 -16.65 4.77
CA LEU A 127 -7.93 -15.78 4.92
C LEU A 127 -8.74 -15.72 3.62
N ASN A 128 -8.08 -15.68 2.46
CA ASN A 128 -8.76 -15.68 1.17
C ASN A 128 -9.58 -16.97 0.96
N LYS A 129 -8.98 -18.13 1.23
CA LYS A 129 -9.66 -19.41 1.13
C LYS A 129 -10.91 -19.45 2.04
N LEU A 130 -10.75 -19.08 3.30
CA LEU A 130 -11.83 -19.06 4.28
C LEU A 130 -12.98 -18.14 3.82
N LEU A 131 -12.69 -16.91 3.42
CA LEU A 131 -13.73 -15.97 3.00
C LEU A 131 -14.40 -16.36 1.68
N GLN A 132 -13.69 -17.07 0.77
CA GLN A 132 -14.33 -17.67 -0.42
C GLN A 132 -15.26 -18.81 -0.06
N GLU A 133 -14.91 -19.66 0.90
CA GLU A 133 -15.77 -20.74 1.44
C GLU A 133 -17.04 -20.17 2.08
N GLU A 134 -16.96 -18.99 2.69
CA GLU A 134 -18.10 -18.23 3.23
C GLU A 134 -18.89 -17.47 2.13
N GLY A 135 -18.53 -17.63 0.87
CA GLY A 135 -19.28 -17.06 -0.27
C GLY A 135 -18.95 -15.61 -0.64
N PHE A 136 -17.91 -15.00 -0.07
CA PHE A 136 -17.52 -13.64 -0.43
C PHE A 136 -16.84 -13.57 -1.79
N SER A 137 -17.17 -12.54 -2.58
CA SER A 137 -16.49 -12.22 -3.85
C SER A 137 -15.16 -11.53 -3.57
N ILE A 138 -14.11 -12.33 -3.32
CA ILE A 138 -12.82 -11.89 -2.82
C ILE A 138 -11.67 -12.52 -3.59
N GLY A 139 -10.56 -11.76 -3.74
CA GLY A 139 -9.32 -12.24 -4.32
C GLY A 139 -8.12 -11.84 -3.49
N ALA A 140 -7.04 -12.60 -3.62
CA ALA A 140 -5.79 -12.35 -2.91
C ALA A 140 -4.67 -11.90 -3.84
N LEU A 141 -3.79 -11.00 -3.32
CA LEU A 141 -2.53 -10.62 -3.94
C LEU A 141 -1.39 -10.85 -2.96
N GLU A 142 -0.41 -11.64 -3.36
CA GLU A 142 0.77 -11.91 -2.56
C GLU A 142 2.02 -12.07 -3.45
N GLY A 143 3.22 -12.09 -2.83
CA GLY A 143 4.48 -11.92 -3.56
C GLY A 143 4.90 -13.10 -4.44
N ASP A 144 4.37 -14.30 -4.22
CA ASP A 144 4.76 -15.50 -4.98
C ASP A 144 3.85 -15.75 -6.20
N MET A 145 2.82 -14.92 -6.39
CA MET A 145 1.94 -15.03 -7.56
C MET A 145 2.68 -14.71 -8.84
N GLN A 146 2.43 -15.50 -9.87
CA GLN A 146 2.87 -15.16 -11.22
C GLN A 146 2.20 -13.87 -11.71
N GLN A 147 2.90 -13.07 -12.51
CA GLN A 147 2.38 -11.80 -13.01
C GLN A 147 1.02 -11.95 -13.70
N LYS A 148 0.83 -13.00 -14.47
CA LYS A 148 -0.44 -13.29 -15.18
C LYS A 148 -1.62 -13.49 -14.20
N GLU A 149 -1.39 -14.19 -13.09
CA GLU A 149 -2.41 -14.41 -12.06
C GLU A 149 -2.73 -13.11 -11.33
N ARG A 150 -1.69 -12.35 -10.97
CA ARG A 150 -1.80 -11.03 -10.38
C ARG A 150 -2.65 -10.09 -11.25
N ASP A 151 -2.37 -10.04 -12.55
CA ASP A 151 -3.10 -9.22 -13.51
C ASP A 151 -4.57 -9.65 -13.63
N LYS A 152 -4.85 -10.95 -13.55
CA LYS A 152 -6.22 -11.50 -13.55
C LYS A 152 -7.00 -11.02 -12.32
N VAL A 153 -6.44 -11.15 -11.12
CA VAL A 153 -7.08 -10.69 -9.87
C VAL A 153 -7.30 -9.17 -9.90
N MET A 154 -6.28 -8.41 -10.31
CA MET A 154 -6.39 -6.96 -10.41
C MET A 154 -7.43 -6.50 -11.42
N ARG A 155 -7.52 -7.16 -12.56
CA ARG A 155 -8.56 -6.88 -13.56
C ARG A 155 -9.96 -7.18 -13.02
N ALA A 156 -10.13 -8.33 -12.36
CA ALA A 156 -11.39 -8.71 -11.73
C ALA A 156 -11.80 -7.74 -10.61
N PHE A 157 -10.85 -7.23 -9.85
CA PHE A 157 -11.13 -6.21 -8.83
C PHE A 157 -11.44 -4.83 -9.44
N LYS A 158 -10.75 -4.42 -10.51
CA LYS A 158 -11.00 -3.13 -11.18
C LYS A 158 -12.35 -3.08 -11.89
N ASN A 159 -12.77 -4.18 -12.50
CA ASN A 159 -14.09 -4.28 -13.17
C ASN A 159 -15.23 -4.69 -12.24
N GLU A 160 -14.95 -4.68 -10.91
CA GLU A 160 -15.93 -4.95 -9.84
C GLU A 160 -16.49 -6.39 -9.79
N SER A 161 -15.89 -7.33 -10.55
CA SER A 161 -16.21 -8.77 -10.44
C SER A 161 -15.73 -9.35 -9.10
N LEU A 162 -14.72 -8.75 -8.47
CA LEU A 162 -14.35 -8.99 -7.10
C LEU A 162 -14.67 -7.75 -6.26
N GLN A 163 -15.35 -7.97 -5.15
CA GLN A 163 -15.76 -6.92 -4.23
C GLN A 163 -14.66 -6.59 -3.22
N TYR A 164 -13.93 -7.60 -2.78
CA TYR A 164 -12.89 -7.48 -1.77
C TYR A 164 -11.53 -7.95 -2.27
N LEU A 165 -10.48 -7.37 -1.71
CA LEU A 165 -9.12 -7.74 -2.01
C LEU A 165 -8.38 -8.02 -0.70
N ILE A 166 -7.60 -9.08 -0.63
CA ILE A 166 -6.64 -9.31 0.46
C ILE A 166 -5.24 -9.12 -0.10
N SER A 167 -4.38 -8.41 0.60
CA SER A 167 -3.01 -8.19 0.13
C SER A 167 -2.01 -8.08 1.27
N THR A 168 -0.75 -8.40 0.96
CA THR A 168 0.37 -7.96 1.78
C THR A 168 0.78 -6.54 1.38
N ASP A 169 1.53 -5.82 2.22
CA ASP A 169 2.02 -4.47 1.89
C ASP A 169 2.81 -4.44 0.59
N VAL A 170 3.75 -5.37 0.44
CA VAL A 170 4.60 -5.48 -0.77
C VAL A 170 3.76 -5.68 -2.02
N SER A 171 2.73 -6.51 -1.95
CA SER A 171 1.88 -6.83 -3.10
C SER A 171 0.86 -5.73 -3.41
N ALA A 172 0.52 -4.89 -2.43
CA ALA A 172 -0.38 -3.76 -2.60
C ALA A 172 0.29 -2.51 -3.17
N ARG A 173 1.63 -2.47 -3.24
CA ARG A 173 2.36 -1.36 -3.82
C ARG A 173 2.17 -1.27 -5.32
N GLY A 174 2.12 -0.05 -5.83
CA GLY A 174 1.89 0.21 -7.25
C GLY A 174 0.51 -0.22 -7.76
N ILE A 175 -0.38 -0.70 -6.86
CA ILE A 175 -1.76 -1.02 -7.22
C ILE A 175 -2.55 0.28 -7.28
N ASP A 176 -3.01 0.63 -8.47
CA ASP A 176 -3.98 1.70 -8.64
C ASP A 176 -5.38 1.21 -8.25
N VAL A 177 -5.57 1.09 -6.94
CA VAL A 177 -6.86 0.81 -6.30
C VAL A 177 -7.23 2.01 -5.45
N ARG A 178 -8.29 2.67 -5.86
CA ARG A 178 -8.75 3.93 -5.25
C ARG A 178 -10.23 3.81 -4.90
N ASP A 179 -10.69 4.74 -4.09
CA ASP A 179 -12.10 4.90 -3.75
C ASP A 179 -12.73 3.70 -3.03
N LEU A 180 -11.92 2.99 -2.24
CA LEU A 180 -12.45 1.93 -1.40
C LEU A 180 -13.26 2.53 -0.24
N ALA A 181 -14.36 1.89 0.12
CA ALA A 181 -15.18 2.30 1.25
C ALA A 181 -14.46 2.06 2.59
N PHE A 182 -13.63 1.01 2.63
CA PHE A 182 -12.89 0.67 3.84
C PHE A 182 -11.55 -0.02 3.56
N VAL A 183 -10.70 0.05 4.58
CA VAL A 183 -9.45 -0.69 4.71
C VAL A 183 -9.47 -1.45 6.03
N ILE A 184 -9.16 -2.75 6.01
CA ILE A 184 -8.99 -3.56 7.21
C ILE A 184 -7.51 -3.89 7.40
N HIS A 185 -6.98 -3.59 8.58
CA HIS A 185 -5.68 -4.06 9.03
C HIS A 185 -5.90 -5.36 9.85
N HIS A 186 -5.71 -6.52 9.21
CA HIS A 186 -5.78 -7.81 9.92
C HIS A 186 -4.75 -7.89 11.06
N GLN A 187 -3.61 -7.22 10.87
CA GLN A 187 -2.65 -6.83 11.91
C GLN A 187 -2.21 -5.39 11.65
N LEU A 188 -1.96 -4.63 12.72
CA LEU A 188 -1.32 -3.33 12.61
C LEU A 188 0.08 -3.49 11.97
N PRO A 189 0.49 -2.58 11.11
CA PRO A 189 1.85 -2.61 10.57
C PRO A 189 2.88 -2.18 11.61
N ASP A 190 4.12 -2.64 11.41
CA ASP A 190 5.24 -2.29 12.31
C ASP A 190 5.69 -0.84 12.10
N GLN A 191 5.59 -0.33 10.85
CA GLN A 191 5.97 1.03 10.48
C GLN A 191 4.74 1.92 10.25
N LEU A 192 4.82 3.17 10.69
CA LEU A 192 3.74 4.16 10.56
C LEU A 192 3.40 4.50 9.11
N ASP A 193 4.43 4.55 8.26
CA ASP A 193 4.24 4.85 6.84
C ASP A 193 3.32 3.82 6.18
N TYR A 194 3.45 2.54 6.54
CA TYR A 194 2.53 1.50 6.05
C TYR A 194 1.10 1.72 6.53
N TYR A 195 0.91 2.18 7.78
CA TYR A 195 -0.44 2.50 8.24
C TYR A 195 -1.07 3.61 7.40
N THR A 196 -0.32 4.65 7.13
CA THR A 196 -0.76 5.79 6.31
C THR A 196 -1.04 5.37 4.86
N HIS A 197 -0.13 4.59 4.25
CA HIS A 197 -0.27 4.09 2.88
C HIS A 197 -1.46 3.13 2.72
N ARG A 198 -1.71 2.24 3.69
CA ARG A 198 -2.87 1.35 3.71
C ARG A 198 -4.15 2.16 3.85
N SER A 199 -4.25 2.99 4.87
CA SER A 199 -5.41 3.83 5.15
C SER A 199 -5.72 4.79 4.00
N GLY A 200 -4.70 5.29 3.31
CA GLY A 200 -4.84 6.14 2.12
C GLY A 200 -5.45 5.44 0.89
N ARG A 201 -5.82 4.16 0.94
CA ARG A 201 -6.59 3.48 -0.12
C ARG A 201 -8.08 3.80 -0.06
N THR A 202 -8.54 4.37 1.04
CA THR A 202 -9.92 4.88 1.21
C THR A 202 -9.96 6.40 1.32
N ALA A 203 -11.15 6.98 1.36
CA ALA A 203 -11.42 8.41 1.57
C ALA A 203 -10.75 9.35 0.54
N ARG A 204 -10.63 8.94 -0.71
CA ARG A 204 -10.10 9.79 -1.79
C ARG A 204 -11.19 10.64 -2.45
N ALA A 205 -10.78 11.69 -3.16
CA ALA A 205 -11.68 12.59 -3.90
C ALA A 205 -12.82 13.19 -3.05
N GLY A 206 -12.53 13.51 -1.77
CA GLY A 206 -13.51 14.10 -0.86
C GLY A 206 -14.52 13.13 -0.24
N LYS A 207 -14.46 11.84 -0.59
CA LYS A 207 -15.33 10.80 0.01
C LYS A 207 -14.88 10.49 1.44
N LYS A 208 -15.82 9.99 2.26
CA LYS A 208 -15.52 9.43 3.59
C LYS A 208 -15.10 7.97 3.46
N GLY A 209 -14.23 7.51 4.35
CA GLY A 209 -13.76 6.12 4.37
C GLY A 209 -13.49 5.62 5.78
N ILE A 210 -13.36 4.31 5.93
CA ILE A 210 -13.09 3.65 7.20
C ILE A 210 -11.74 2.94 7.11
N SER A 211 -10.89 3.14 8.11
CA SER A 211 -9.68 2.37 8.35
C SER A 211 -9.83 1.66 9.68
N ILE A 212 -9.93 0.32 9.67
CA ILE A 212 -10.22 -0.46 10.86
C ILE A 212 -9.10 -1.45 11.16
N ALA A 213 -8.64 -1.50 12.41
CA ALA A 213 -7.60 -2.39 12.88
C ALA A 213 -8.16 -3.49 13.78
N LEU A 214 -7.80 -4.75 13.49
CA LEU A 214 -8.10 -5.89 14.36
C LEU A 214 -6.93 -6.10 15.30
N ILE A 215 -7.10 -5.71 16.56
CA ILE A 215 -6.04 -5.73 17.57
C ILE A 215 -6.27 -6.80 18.63
N LEU A 216 -5.18 -7.34 19.13
CA LEU A 216 -5.17 -8.12 20.37
C LEU A 216 -5.14 -7.17 21.58
N SER A 217 -5.59 -7.63 22.73
CA SER A 217 -5.63 -6.79 23.95
C SER A 217 -4.26 -6.19 24.33
N ASN A 218 -3.17 -6.89 24.03
CA ASN A 218 -1.80 -6.40 24.27
C ASN A 218 -1.29 -5.41 23.20
N GLU A 219 -2.02 -5.21 22.10
CA GLU A 219 -1.64 -4.28 21.03
C GLU A 219 -2.24 -2.87 21.20
N LEU A 220 -3.00 -2.61 22.27
CA LEU A 220 -3.65 -1.32 22.51
C LEU A 220 -2.63 -0.18 22.66
N GLN A 221 -1.47 -0.45 23.24
CA GLN A 221 -0.39 0.54 23.32
C GLN A 221 0.05 1.00 21.92
N ARG A 222 0.11 0.08 20.97
CA ARG A 222 0.45 0.42 19.57
C ARG A 222 -0.57 1.33 18.91
N VAL A 223 -1.86 1.17 19.23
CA VAL A 223 -2.92 2.09 18.77
C VAL A 223 -2.64 3.49 19.29
N HIS A 224 -2.33 3.65 20.58
CA HIS A 224 -2.03 4.97 21.18
C HIS A 224 -0.76 5.61 20.61
N GLU A 225 0.27 4.82 20.28
CA GLU A 225 1.46 5.32 19.59
C GLU A 225 1.10 5.89 18.22
N ILE A 226 0.31 5.16 17.42
CA ILE A 226 -0.15 5.61 16.10
C ILE A 226 -1.01 6.89 16.23
N GLU A 227 -1.90 6.96 17.22
CA GLU A 227 -2.70 8.17 17.49
C GLU A 227 -1.81 9.40 17.72
N LYS A 228 -0.81 9.23 18.58
CA LYS A 228 0.11 10.31 18.94
C LYS A 228 0.97 10.76 17.74
N ASP A 229 1.56 9.80 17.04
CA ASP A 229 2.54 10.07 15.99
C ASP A 229 1.89 10.65 14.73
N LEU A 230 0.67 10.20 14.40
CA LEU A 230 -0.08 10.66 13.23
C LEU A 230 -1.11 11.75 13.56
N ASN A 231 -1.25 12.14 14.82
CA ASN A 231 -2.26 13.10 15.31
C ASN A 231 -3.69 12.73 14.85
N ILE A 232 -4.06 11.46 14.99
CA ILE A 232 -5.39 10.91 14.70
C ILE A 232 -6.04 10.39 15.96
N LYS A 233 -7.34 10.04 15.86
CA LYS A 233 -8.08 9.38 16.94
C LYS A 233 -8.69 8.08 16.43
N PHE A 234 -8.51 7.01 17.18
CA PHE A 234 -9.21 5.77 16.97
C PHE A 234 -10.47 5.68 17.82
N THR A 235 -11.51 5.10 17.25
CA THR A 235 -12.74 4.75 17.97
C THR A 235 -12.83 3.23 18.11
N GLU A 236 -13.04 2.75 19.34
CA GLU A 236 -13.33 1.32 19.56
C GLU A 236 -14.71 1.00 19.00
N THR A 237 -14.82 -0.09 18.27
CA THR A 237 -16.07 -0.56 17.67
C THR A 237 -16.20 -2.08 17.78
N ASN A 238 -17.41 -2.59 17.62
CA ASN A 238 -17.74 -4.03 17.63
C ASN A 238 -18.68 -4.32 16.46
N PHE A 239 -18.60 -5.55 15.92
CA PHE A 239 -19.47 -6.07 14.85
C PHE A 239 -20.05 -7.41 15.25
#